data_285c4fdfccbab7bafecb73dbae984214
#
_entry.id   285c4fdfccbab7bafecb73dbae984214
#
_cell.length_a   1.000
_cell.length_b   1.000
_cell.length_c   1.000
_cell.angle_alpha   90.00
_cell.angle_beta   90.00
_cell.angle_gamma   90.00
#
_symmetry.space_group_name_H-M   'P 1'
#
loop_
_entity.id
_entity.type
_entity.pdbx_description
1 polymer ?
#
loop_
_entity_poly.entity_id
_entity_poly.type
_entity_poly.pdbx_seq_one_letter_code
_entity_poly.pdbx_strand_id
1 'polypeptide(L)'
;AYSALTRYRIYAMWNKPKKAIQAVDTYLEIDPNDVRFLVFRLELMEQTGAKIKELYAMYERILALDPHNLMVMNNYAYHLATHKGDLKKAERMSAIIIKEEPHNPVYLDTYGWILHLQGQDNLALFYLGRALYNVGSSSKTRDEIQKHIDSINK
;
A
#
# COMPACT_ATOMS: atom_id res chain seq x y z
N ALA A 1 23.70 -9.54 -2.46
CA ALA A 1 22.24 -9.62 -2.19
C ALA A 1 21.95 -10.45 -0.93
N TYR A 2 22.48 -11.66 -0.82
CA TYR A 2 22.16 -12.56 0.29
C TYR A 2 22.50 -11.99 1.68
N SER A 3 23.68 -11.41 1.86
CA SER A 3 24.08 -10.83 3.15
C SER A 3 23.26 -9.57 3.50
N ALA A 4 22.92 -8.75 2.51
CA ALA A 4 22.08 -7.58 2.69
C ALA A 4 20.65 -7.96 3.09
N LEU A 5 20.07 -8.98 2.45
CA LEU A 5 18.75 -9.52 2.80
C LEU A 5 18.73 -10.07 4.23
N THR A 6 19.76 -10.78 4.62
CA THR A 6 19.88 -11.33 5.98
C THR A 6 19.95 -10.21 7.02
N ARG A 7 20.79 -9.18 6.79
CA ARG A 7 20.86 -8.01 7.69
C ARG A 7 19.54 -7.27 7.78
N TYR A 8 18.89 -7.02 6.64
CA TYR A 8 17.56 -6.41 6.62
C TYR A 8 16.58 -7.19 7.49
N ARG A 9 16.47 -8.49 7.29
CA ARG A 9 15.54 -9.35 8.06
C ARG A 9 15.82 -9.32 9.56
N ILE A 10 17.09 -9.41 9.95
CA ILE A 10 17.49 -9.34 11.36
C ILE A 10 17.08 -8.01 11.98
N TYR A 11 17.40 -6.91 11.34
CA TYR A 11 17.08 -5.57 11.87
C TYR A 11 15.58 -5.29 11.85
N ALA A 12 14.84 -5.80 10.87
CA ALA A 12 13.38 -5.72 10.84
C ALA A 12 12.76 -6.52 12.00
N MET A 13 13.22 -7.75 12.24
CA MET A 13 12.79 -8.57 13.40
C MET A 13 13.06 -7.88 14.74
N TRP A 14 14.19 -7.20 14.86
CA TRP A 14 14.57 -6.51 16.08
C TRP A 14 13.98 -5.10 16.22
N ASN A 15 13.06 -4.75 15.32
CA ASN A 15 12.43 -3.42 15.28
C ASN A 15 13.47 -2.27 15.29
N LYS A 16 14.50 -2.42 14.46
CA LYS A 16 15.57 -1.43 14.27
C LYS A 16 15.51 -0.82 12.86
N PRO A 17 14.50 -0.01 12.56
CA PRO A 17 14.23 0.45 11.18
C PRO A 17 15.38 1.24 10.57
N LYS A 18 16.08 2.07 11.36
CA LYS A 18 17.24 2.85 10.86
C LYS A 18 18.37 1.93 10.38
N LYS A 19 18.66 0.85 11.10
CA LYS A 19 19.68 -0.13 10.69
C LYS A 19 19.21 -0.96 9.51
N ALA A 20 17.93 -1.28 9.45
CA ALA A 20 17.34 -1.98 8.32
C ALA A 20 17.42 -1.12 7.04
N ILE A 21 17.10 0.17 7.10
CA ILE A 21 17.25 1.11 5.97
C ILE A 21 18.72 1.16 5.52
N GLN A 22 19.65 1.27 6.44
CA GLN A 22 21.08 1.32 6.11
C GLN A 22 21.55 0.07 5.38
N ALA A 23 21.09 -1.12 5.79
CA ALA A 23 21.40 -2.39 5.12
C ALA A 23 20.82 -2.42 3.69
N VAL A 24 19.60 -1.93 3.52
CA VAL A 24 18.94 -1.83 2.20
C VAL A 24 19.67 -0.83 1.31
N ASP A 25 19.97 0.37 1.82
CA ASP A 25 20.65 1.43 1.06
C ASP A 25 22.04 0.99 0.60
N THR A 26 22.80 0.32 1.45
CA THR A 26 24.11 -0.23 1.08
C THR A 26 24.02 -1.20 -0.11
N TYR A 27 22.97 -2.02 -0.16
CA TYR A 27 22.77 -2.90 -1.31
C TYR A 27 22.32 -2.14 -2.56
N LEU A 28 21.45 -1.14 -2.41
CA LEU A 28 20.97 -0.33 -3.53
C LEU A 28 22.07 0.55 -4.16
N GLU A 29 23.19 0.79 -3.49
CA GLU A 29 24.37 1.37 -4.12
C GLU A 29 25.00 0.45 -5.17
N ILE A 30 24.87 -0.87 -4.99
CA ILE A 30 25.39 -1.90 -5.90
C ILE A 30 24.38 -2.18 -7.02
N ASP A 31 23.11 -2.35 -6.68
CA ASP A 31 22.02 -2.58 -7.64
C ASP A 31 20.84 -1.63 -7.36
N PRO A 32 20.88 -0.42 -7.94
CA PRO A 32 19.88 0.61 -7.67
C PRO A 32 18.45 0.27 -8.12
N ASN A 33 18.30 -0.71 -9.01
CA ASN A 33 17.03 -1.07 -9.63
C ASN A 33 16.47 -2.42 -9.17
N ASP A 34 17.06 -3.02 -8.13
CA ASP A 34 16.46 -4.23 -7.53
C ASP A 34 15.14 -3.87 -6.85
N VAL A 35 14.03 -4.21 -7.52
CA VAL A 35 12.66 -3.90 -7.06
C VAL A 35 12.39 -4.45 -5.67
N ARG A 36 12.93 -5.61 -5.31
CA ARG A 36 12.72 -6.22 -3.98
C ARG A 36 13.26 -5.31 -2.87
N PHE A 37 14.47 -4.79 -3.06
CA PHE A 37 15.10 -3.89 -2.10
C PHE A 37 14.46 -2.50 -2.09
N LEU A 38 13.99 -2.03 -3.24
CA LEU A 38 13.19 -0.80 -3.30
C LEU A 38 11.87 -0.94 -2.52
N VAL A 39 11.21 -2.11 -2.60
CA VAL A 39 10.01 -2.40 -1.82
C VAL A 39 10.33 -2.47 -0.31
N PHE A 40 11.42 -3.12 0.09
CA PHE A 40 11.84 -3.13 1.51
C PHE A 40 12.10 -1.70 2.02
N ARG A 41 12.73 -0.88 1.19
CA ARG A 41 12.95 0.53 1.54
C ARG A 41 11.64 1.29 1.69
N LEU A 42 10.71 1.09 0.77
CA LEU A 42 9.37 1.69 0.83
C LEU A 42 8.64 1.33 2.13
N GLU A 43 8.59 0.04 2.48
CA GLU A 43 7.96 -0.43 3.72
C GLU A 43 8.56 0.23 4.97
N LEU A 44 9.89 0.35 5.01
CA LEU A 44 10.59 1.03 6.09
C LEU A 44 10.29 2.55 6.12
N MET A 45 10.17 3.18 4.96
CA MET A 45 9.78 4.59 4.84
C MET A 45 8.35 4.81 5.37
N GLU A 46 7.42 3.93 5.05
CA GLU A 46 6.04 3.98 5.57
C GLU A 46 6.02 3.83 7.10
N GLN A 47 6.79 2.87 7.63
CA GLN A 47 6.88 2.62 9.09
C GLN A 47 7.50 3.79 9.87
N THR A 48 8.47 4.48 9.27
CA THR A 48 9.21 5.56 9.94
C THR A 48 8.60 6.94 9.72
N GLY A 49 7.48 7.03 9.02
CA GLY A 49 6.78 8.28 8.78
C GLY A 49 7.54 9.23 7.84
N ALA A 50 8.11 8.70 6.77
CA ALA A 50 8.76 9.51 5.74
C ALA A 50 7.80 10.54 5.15
N LYS A 51 8.34 11.64 4.64
CA LYS A 51 7.55 12.70 4.01
C LYS A 51 6.78 12.16 2.82
N ILE A 52 5.53 12.61 2.66
CA ILE A 52 4.63 12.09 1.63
C ILE A 52 5.20 12.26 0.21
N LYS A 53 5.91 13.32 -0.07
CA LYS A 53 6.56 13.52 -1.38
C LYS A 53 7.65 12.47 -1.65
N GLU A 54 8.40 12.08 -0.62
CA GLU A 54 9.42 11.04 -0.73
C GLU A 54 8.78 9.67 -0.97
N LEU A 55 7.66 9.37 -0.29
CA LEU A 55 6.87 8.17 -0.52
C LEU A 55 6.36 8.12 -1.96
N TYR A 56 5.76 9.20 -2.46
CA TYR A 56 5.25 9.24 -3.83
C TYR A 56 6.36 9.01 -4.87
N ALA A 57 7.53 9.62 -4.67
CA ALA A 57 8.67 9.40 -5.55
C ALA A 57 9.12 7.92 -5.57
N MET A 58 9.09 7.25 -4.41
CA MET A 58 9.42 5.82 -4.31
C MET A 58 8.39 4.95 -4.99
N TYR A 59 7.08 5.21 -4.80
CA TYR A 59 6.01 4.51 -5.50
C TYR A 59 6.16 4.62 -7.01
N GLU A 60 6.37 5.82 -7.53
CA GLU A 60 6.56 6.06 -8.96
C GLU A 60 7.79 5.32 -9.50
N ARG A 61 8.89 5.32 -8.76
CA ARG A 61 10.12 4.63 -9.15
C ARG A 61 9.91 3.12 -9.24
N ILE A 62 9.26 2.52 -8.25
CA ILE A 62 8.98 1.09 -8.24
C ILE A 62 8.03 0.73 -9.39
N LEU A 63 6.96 1.49 -9.58
CA LEU A 63 5.99 1.22 -10.64
C LEU A 63 6.53 1.45 -12.05
N ALA A 64 7.55 2.29 -12.21
CA ALA A 64 8.27 2.42 -13.49
C ALA A 64 9.08 1.17 -13.83
N LEU A 65 9.62 0.47 -12.81
CA LEU A 65 10.39 -0.77 -12.97
C LEU A 65 9.51 -2.02 -12.99
N ASP A 66 8.42 -2.00 -12.24
CA ASP A 66 7.47 -3.11 -12.08
C ASP A 66 6.02 -2.58 -12.16
N PRO A 67 5.51 -2.33 -13.38
CA PRO A 67 4.19 -1.69 -13.57
C PRO A 67 3.01 -2.51 -13.06
N HIS A 68 3.17 -3.82 -12.86
CA HIS A 68 2.14 -4.73 -12.39
C HIS A 68 2.25 -5.07 -10.90
N ASN A 69 3.01 -4.31 -10.14
CA ASN A 69 3.09 -4.49 -8.69
C ASN A 69 1.81 -3.95 -8.03
N LEU A 70 0.80 -4.79 -7.93
CA LEU A 70 -0.53 -4.41 -7.43
C LEU A 70 -0.49 -3.94 -5.98
N MET A 71 0.35 -4.54 -5.14
CA MET A 71 0.49 -4.14 -3.74
C MET A 71 1.02 -2.70 -3.61
N VAL A 72 2.08 -2.39 -4.34
CA VAL A 72 2.66 -1.04 -4.36
C VAL A 72 1.67 -0.03 -4.95
N MET A 73 0.98 -0.40 -6.03
CA MET A 73 -0.05 0.43 -6.65
C MET A 73 -1.21 0.71 -5.67
N ASN A 74 -1.65 -0.29 -4.93
CA ASN A 74 -2.70 -0.14 -3.93
C ASN A 74 -2.29 0.79 -2.79
N ASN A 75 -1.09 0.63 -2.24
CA ASN A 75 -0.58 1.49 -1.19
C ASN A 75 -0.45 2.94 -1.66
N TYR A 76 0.00 3.15 -2.88
CA TYR A 76 0.06 4.47 -3.49
C TYR A 76 -1.33 5.11 -3.62
N ALA A 77 -2.28 4.38 -4.17
CA ALA A 77 -3.66 4.85 -4.30
C ALA A 77 -4.25 5.24 -2.95
N TYR A 78 -4.05 4.41 -1.93
CA TYR A 78 -4.52 4.69 -0.58
C TYR A 78 -3.88 5.94 0.03
N HIS A 79 -2.57 6.13 -0.09
CA HIS A 79 -1.88 7.32 0.40
C HIS A 79 -2.31 8.59 -0.34
N LEU A 80 -2.47 8.54 -1.66
CA LEU A 80 -3.02 9.66 -2.42
C LEU A 80 -4.41 10.07 -1.90
N ALA A 81 -5.27 9.09 -1.67
CA ALA A 81 -6.63 9.35 -1.21
C ALA A 81 -6.67 9.93 0.21
N THR A 82 -5.91 9.37 1.14
CA THR A 82 -5.95 9.74 2.56
C THR A 82 -5.19 11.02 2.88
N HIS A 83 -4.23 11.43 2.05
CA HIS A 83 -3.42 12.63 2.23
C HIS A 83 -3.85 13.78 1.31
N LYS A 84 -5.10 13.79 0.88
CA LYS A 84 -5.68 14.84 0.01
C LYS A 84 -4.90 15.03 -1.30
N GLY A 85 -4.36 13.94 -1.83
CA GLY A 85 -3.71 13.93 -3.13
C GLY A 85 -4.71 13.82 -4.28
N ASP A 86 -4.24 13.34 -5.43
CA ASP A 86 -5.05 13.19 -6.63
C ASP A 86 -6.00 11.99 -6.53
N LEU A 87 -7.25 12.25 -6.14
CA LEU A 87 -8.30 11.23 -6.01
C LEU A 87 -8.63 10.54 -7.35
N LYS A 88 -8.56 11.25 -8.46
CA LYS A 88 -8.81 10.65 -9.78
C LYS A 88 -7.73 9.66 -10.16
N LYS A 89 -6.47 9.99 -9.88
CA LYS A 89 -5.35 9.06 -10.06
C LYS A 89 -5.48 7.84 -9.15
N ALA A 90 -5.82 8.05 -7.89
CA ALA A 90 -6.07 6.98 -6.93
C ALA A 90 -7.18 6.03 -7.41
N GLU A 91 -8.29 6.56 -7.89
CA GLU A 91 -9.41 5.76 -8.43
C GLU A 91 -8.99 4.95 -9.65
N ARG A 92 -8.29 5.56 -10.61
CA ARG A 92 -7.82 4.84 -11.81
C ARG A 92 -6.93 3.66 -11.46
N MET A 93 -5.97 3.86 -10.55
CA MET A 93 -5.09 2.78 -10.09
C MET A 93 -5.89 1.67 -9.39
N SER A 94 -6.77 2.06 -8.48
CA SER A 94 -7.58 1.10 -7.72
C SER A 94 -8.56 0.32 -8.61
N ALA A 95 -9.14 0.96 -9.62
CA ALA A 95 -9.99 0.31 -10.62
C ALA A 95 -9.23 -0.77 -11.41
N ILE A 96 -7.99 -0.52 -11.79
CA ILE A 96 -7.12 -1.51 -12.43
C ILE A 96 -6.89 -2.70 -11.51
N ILE A 97 -6.57 -2.43 -10.25
CA ILE A 97 -6.26 -3.45 -9.24
C ILE A 97 -7.44 -4.39 -9.00
N ILE A 98 -8.65 -3.87 -8.81
CA ILE A 98 -9.83 -4.71 -8.56
C ILE A 98 -10.28 -5.47 -9.82
N LYS A 99 -9.90 -5.02 -11.00
CA LYS A 99 -10.13 -5.77 -12.24
C LYS A 99 -9.23 -7.01 -12.32
N GLU A 100 -7.99 -6.89 -11.84
CA GLU A 100 -7.02 -7.99 -11.79
C GLU A 100 -7.33 -8.97 -10.64
N GLU A 101 -7.68 -8.45 -9.47
CA GLU A 101 -8.00 -9.23 -8.26
C GLU A 101 -9.36 -8.81 -7.67
N PRO A 102 -10.48 -9.23 -8.27
CA PRO A 102 -11.82 -8.75 -7.91
C PRO A 102 -12.33 -9.21 -6.55
N HIS A 103 -11.66 -10.15 -5.91
CA HIS A 103 -12.06 -10.73 -4.62
C HIS A 103 -11.05 -10.45 -3.49
N ASN A 104 -10.01 -9.68 -3.76
CA ASN A 104 -9.04 -9.31 -2.73
C ASN A 104 -9.64 -8.28 -1.77
N PRO A 105 -9.86 -8.62 -0.49
CA PRO A 105 -10.56 -7.74 0.45
C PRO A 105 -9.79 -6.44 0.73
N VAL A 106 -8.47 -6.46 0.73
CA VAL A 106 -7.64 -5.26 0.94
C VAL A 106 -7.81 -4.27 -0.21
N TYR A 107 -7.82 -4.78 -1.44
CA TYR A 107 -7.99 -3.95 -2.63
C TYR A 107 -9.41 -3.41 -2.78
N LEU A 108 -10.40 -4.22 -2.46
CA LEU A 108 -11.81 -3.80 -2.43
C LEU A 108 -12.05 -2.72 -1.37
N ASP A 109 -11.42 -2.84 -0.21
CA ASP A 109 -11.50 -1.84 0.86
C ASP A 109 -10.92 -0.49 0.41
N THR A 110 -9.73 -0.50 -0.18
CA THR A 110 -9.10 0.70 -0.72
C THR A 110 -9.98 1.38 -1.77
N TYR A 111 -10.51 0.61 -2.72
CA TYR A 111 -11.39 1.15 -3.76
C TYR A 111 -12.67 1.74 -3.18
N GLY A 112 -13.31 1.04 -2.25
CA GLY A 112 -14.49 1.54 -1.56
C GLY A 112 -14.22 2.85 -0.81
N TRP A 113 -13.10 2.93 -0.10
CA TRP A 113 -12.73 4.14 0.62
C TRP A 113 -12.47 5.33 -0.31
N ILE A 114 -11.79 5.10 -1.43
CA ILE A 114 -11.57 6.14 -2.45
C ILE A 114 -12.90 6.66 -3.00
N LEU A 115 -13.85 5.78 -3.29
CA LEU A 115 -15.19 6.17 -3.76
C LEU A 115 -15.93 7.02 -2.72
N HIS A 116 -15.82 6.66 -1.44
CA HIS A 116 -16.39 7.49 -0.36
C HIS A 116 -15.79 8.90 -0.34
N LEU A 117 -14.48 9.02 -0.44
CA LEU A 117 -13.81 10.31 -0.47
C LEU A 117 -14.18 11.16 -1.68
N GLN A 118 -14.69 10.54 -2.74
CA GLN A 118 -15.26 11.21 -3.90
C GLN A 118 -16.77 11.51 -3.78
N GLY A 119 -17.39 11.19 -2.63
CA GLY A 119 -18.81 11.40 -2.39
C GLY A 119 -19.74 10.33 -2.97
N GLN A 120 -19.21 9.19 -3.39
CA GLN A 120 -19.98 8.07 -3.97
C GLN A 120 -20.28 6.99 -2.91
N ASP A 121 -21.01 7.37 -1.85
CA ASP A 121 -21.18 6.53 -0.66
C ASP A 121 -21.93 5.22 -0.93
N ASN A 122 -22.95 5.22 -1.78
CA ASN A 122 -23.68 3.98 -2.10
C ASN A 122 -22.77 2.96 -2.79
N LEU A 123 -21.97 3.40 -3.74
CA LEU A 123 -21.02 2.53 -4.44
C LEU A 123 -19.88 2.11 -3.51
N ALA A 124 -19.42 3.02 -2.65
CA ALA A 124 -18.43 2.72 -1.62
C ALA A 124 -18.89 1.58 -0.71
N LEU A 125 -20.11 1.66 -0.18
CA LEU A 125 -20.69 0.62 0.68
C LEU A 125 -20.83 -0.72 -0.04
N PHE A 126 -21.15 -0.70 -1.33
CA PHE A 126 -21.19 -1.93 -2.14
C PHE A 126 -19.82 -2.64 -2.17
N TYR A 127 -18.75 -1.91 -2.46
CA TYR A 127 -17.40 -2.50 -2.53
C TYR A 127 -16.85 -2.87 -1.15
N LEU A 128 -17.12 -2.07 -0.12
CA LEU A 128 -16.76 -2.40 1.26
C LEU A 128 -17.50 -3.63 1.77
N GLY A 129 -18.77 -3.79 1.40
CA GLY A 129 -19.54 -4.99 1.71
C GLY A 129 -18.96 -6.25 1.05
N ARG A 130 -18.50 -6.13 -0.19
CA ARG A 130 -17.76 -7.20 -0.89
C ARG A 130 -16.43 -7.51 -0.22
N ALA A 131 -15.71 -6.49 0.22
CA ALA A 131 -14.47 -6.66 0.98
C ALA A 131 -14.74 -7.47 2.26
N LEU A 132 -15.75 -7.09 3.02
CA LEU A 132 -16.14 -7.77 4.26
C LEU A 132 -16.53 -9.24 4.02
N TYR A 133 -17.26 -9.50 2.93
CA TYR A 133 -17.64 -10.86 2.53
C TYR A 133 -16.42 -11.74 2.21
N ASN A 134 -15.37 -11.17 1.60
CA ASN A 134 -14.19 -11.90 1.13
C ASN A 134 -13.03 -11.95 2.14
N VAL A 135 -13.13 -11.29 3.28
CA VAL A 135 -11.98 -11.12 4.19
C VAL A 135 -11.56 -12.39 4.93
N GLY A 136 -12.37 -13.42 4.94
CA GLY A 136 -12.02 -14.68 5.62
C GLY A 136 -11.82 -14.50 7.13
N SER A 137 -10.79 -15.17 7.70
CA SER A 137 -10.52 -15.21 9.14
C SER A 137 -9.65 -14.08 9.67
N SER A 138 -9.15 -13.17 8.83
CA SER A 138 -8.30 -12.05 9.26
C SER A 138 -9.10 -11.02 10.04
N SER A 139 -8.99 -11.03 11.38
CA SER A 139 -9.71 -10.10 12.24
C SER A 139 -9.25 -8.65 12.06
N LYS A 140 -7.96 -8.41 11.87
CA LYS A 140 -7.41 -7.06 11.68
C LYS A 140 -7.96 -6.39 10.42
N THR A 141 -7.90 -7.07 9.28
CA THR A 141 -8.44 -6.54 8.02
C THR A 141 -9.94 -6.35 8.10
N ARG A 142 -10.67 -7.30 8.73
CA ARG A 142 -12.10 -7.17 8.96
C ARG A 142 -12.45 -5.92 9.77
N ASP A 143 -11.71 -5.65 10.84
CA ASP A 143 -11.92 -4.48 11.70
C ASP A 143 -11.66 -3.17 10.95
N GLU A 144 -10.64 -3.12 10.11
CA GLU A 144 -10.35 -1.95 9.26
C GLU A 144 -11.48 -1.68 8.27
N ILE A 145 -11.97 -2.70 7.58
CA ILE A 145 -13.11 -2.59 6.66
C ILE A 145 -14.36 -2.10 7.41
N GLN A 146 -14.64 -2.67 8.57
CA GLN A 146 -15.80 -2.30 9.38
C GLN A 146 -15.72 -0.84 9.84
N LYS A 147 -14.54 -0.35 10.22
CA LYS A 147 -14.32 1.06 10.54
C LYS A 147 -14.65 1.99 9.38
N HIS A 148 -14.26 1.61 8.16
CA HIS A 148 -14.60 2.39 6.97
C HIS A 148 -16.12 2.43 6.75
N ILE A 149 -16.80 1.28 6.84
CA ILE A 149 -18.26 1.19 6.72
C ILE A 149 -18.95 2.07 7.77
N ASP A 150 -18.53 1.97 9.03
CA ASP A 150 -19.10 2.73 10.14
C ASP A 150 -18.90 4.24 9.95
N SER A 151 -17.76 4.65 9.39
CA SER A 151 -17.47 6.05 9.09
C SER A 151 -18.39 6.63 8.03
N ILE A 152 -18.82 5.83 7.06
CA ILE A 152 -19.75 6.25 6.00
C ILE A 152 -21.18 6.34 6.53
N ASN A 153 -21.56 5.43 7.43
CA ASN A 153 -22.93 5.35 7.98
C ASN A 153 -23.22 6.35 9.12
N LYS A 154 -22.24 7.13 9.49
CA LYS A 154 -22.45 8.24 10.44
C LYS A 154 -23.14 9.41 9.75
#